data_0e0cc2aa1d5e75be53e926e9e92e46d5
#
_entry.id   0e0cc2aa1d5e75be53e926e9e92e46d5
#
_cell.length_a   1.000
_cell.length_b   1.000
_cell.length_c   1.000
_cell.angle_alpha   90.00
_cell.angle_beta   90.00
_cell.angle_gamma   90.00
#
_symmetry.space_group_name_H-M   'P 1'
#
loop_
_entity.id
_entity.type
_entity.pdbx_description
1 polymer ?
#
loop_
_entity_poly.entity_id
_entity_poly.type
_entity_poly.pdbx_seq_one_letter_code
_entity_poly.pdbx_strand_id
1 'polypeptide(L)'
;MGAISFSIDKELLQFFRQRLPIASFVETGTYQGGSLNVAAEFFPECHSIEMSQELYEAAKKQFAGRVNVTLHQGESAAILGAHHVRFAERPVVFWLDAHWCVGENTAGRDSQSPLREELRAIGKLHPQSVVLVDDARLYLCPPPVPHRFTDWPDFHELVTILQSLGHHHRLMILNDVILFYPESIQKDMALFARQQGVDWLILAYNSRQFELQHLRDQTAAQQKRKSFLQWLGLRKK
;
A
#
# COMPACT_ATOMS: atom_id res chain seq x y z
N MET A 1 -6.92 1.36 -1.09
CA MET A 1 -5.84 0.40 -0.86
C MET A 1 -5.37 -0.10 -2.21
N GLY A 2 -4.08 -0.07 -2.46
CA GLY A 2 -3.48 -0.49 -3.71
C GLY A 2 -4.14 0.16 -4.93
N ALA A 3 -4.54 -0.64 -5.91
CA ALA A 3 -5.21 -0.16 -7.12
C ALA A 3 -6.59 0.51 -6.89
N ILE A 4 -7.13 0.48 -5.68
CA ILE A 4 -8.44 1.03 -5.33
C ILE A 4 -8.31 2.39 -4.67
N SER A 5 -7.31 2.57 -3.80
CA SER A 5 -6.94 3.87 -3.25
C SER A 5 -5.43 3.94 -3.05
N PHE A 6 -4.85 5.12 -3.24
CA PHE A 6 -3.39 5.32 -3.09
C PHE A 6 -2.92 5.43 -1.63
N SER A 7 -3.70 4.92 -0.69
CA SER A 7 -3.41 5.00 0.73
C SER A 7 -4.12 3.88 1.45
N ILE A 8 -3.68 3.59 2.66
CA ILE A 8 -4.33 2.60 3.51
C ILE A 8 -5.77 3.01 3.83
N ASP A 9 -6.66 2.04 3.88
CA ASP A 9 -8.08 2.24 4.16
C ASP A 9 -8.30 2.58 5.64
N LYS A 10 -8.98 3.70 5.88
CA LYS A 10 -9.32 4.19 7.21
C LYS A 10 -10.21 3.21 7.98
N GLU A 11 -11.21 2.65 7.32
CA GLU A 11 -12.14 1.67 7.88
C GLU A 11 -11.42 0.39 8.31
N LEU A 12 -10.41 -0.04 7.55
CA LEU A 12 -9.58 -1.21 7.89
C LEU A 12 -8.74 -0.94 9.15
N LEU A 13 -8.11 0.22 9.27
CA LEU A 13 -7.35 0.58 10.47
C LEU A 13 -8.26 0.68 11.70
N GLN A 14 -9.42 1.29 11.54
CA GLN A 14 -10.43 1.39 12.60
C GLN A 14 -10.93 0.01 13.03
N PHE A 15 -11.16 -0.89 12.07
CA PHE A 15 -11.53 -2.28 12.34
C PHE A 15 -10.49 -2.97 13.23
N PHE A 16 -9.19 -2.89 12.89
CA PHE A 16 -8.15 -3.51 13.72
C PHE A 16 -8.04 -2.89 15.11
N ARG A 17 -8.11 -1.56 15.21
CA ARG A 17 -8.08 -0.84 16.50
C ARG A 17 -9.22 -1.21 17.45
N GLN A 18 -10.38 -1.55 16.91
CA GLN A 18 -11.55 -1.95 17.72
C GLN A 18 -11.48 -3.39 18.23
N ARG A 19 -10.71 -4.27 17.57
CA ARG A 19 -10.68 -5.72 17.83
C ARG A 19 -9.37 -6.23 18.41
N LEU A 20 -8.31 -5.47 18.26
CA LEU A 20 -6.98 -5.85 18.73
C LEU A 20 -6.39 -4.71 19.59
N PRO A 21 -5.62 -5.03 20.63
CA PRO A 21 -5.00 -4.02 21.52
C PRO A 21 -3.74 -3.40 20.87
N ILE A 22 -3.81 -3.04 19.58
CA ILE A 22 -2.69 -2.51 18.82
C ILE A 22 -2.58 -1.01 19.08
N ALA A 23 -1.41 -0.55 19.53
CA ALA A 23 -1.12 0.86 19.78
C ALA A 23 -0.09 1.43 18.79
N SER A 24 0.63 0.58 18.06
CA SER A 24 1.72 0.98 17.17
C SER A 24 1.40 0.65 15.72
N PHE A 25 1.77 1.57 14.84
CA PHE A 25 1.73 1.43 13.39
C PHE A 25 3.14 1.63 12.85
N VAL A 26 3.56 0.76 11.92
CA VAL A 26 4.87 0.82 11.26
C VAL A 26 4.65 0.70 9.75
N GLU A 27 5.12 1.69 9.00
CA GLU A 27 5.08 1.60 7.53
C GLU A 27 6.48 1.65 6.92
N THR A 28 6.61 1.02 5.76
CA THR A 28 7.77 1.14 4.87
C THR A 28 7.33 1.83 3.58
N GLY A 29 8.12 2.82 3.12
CA GLY A 29 7.73 3.69 2.01
C GLY A 29 6.82 4.83 2.45
N THR A 30 7.38 5.90 3.00
CA THR A 30 6.60 7.09 3.40
C THR A 30 6.01 7.83 2.20
N TYR A 31 6.79 7.95 1.12
CA TYR A 31 6.42 8.69 -0.09
C TYR A 31 5.82 10.07 0.23
N GLN A 32 4.58 10.35 -0.15
CA GLN A 32 3.87 11.61 0.15
C GLN A 32 3.18 11.63 1.52
N GLY A 33 3.35 10.58 2.33
CA GLY A 33 2.82 10.49 3.69
C GLY A 33 1.31 10.27 3.79
N GLY A 34 0.66 9.79 2.73
CA GLY A 34 -0.79 9.57 2.71
C GLY A 34 -1.23 8.55 3.77
N SER A 35 -0.62 7.37 3.76
CA SER A 35 -0.91 6.29 4.72
C SER A 35 -0.55 6.68 6.15
N LEU A 36 0.61 7.30 6.33
CA LEU A 36 1.05 7.81 7.65
C LEU A 36 0.07 8.84 8.23
N ASN A 37 -0.42 9.76 7.40
CA ASN A 37 -1.38 10.77 7.85
C ASN A 37 -2.68 10.13 8.36
N VAL A 38 -3.19 9.11 7.65
CA VAL A 38 -4.38 8.36 8.09
C VAL A 38 -4.07 7.58 9.37
N ALA A 39 -2.95 6.85 9.44
CA ALA A 39 -2.57 6.06 10.60
C ALA A 39 -2.38 6.92 11.86
N ALA A 40 -1.79 8.11 11.73
CA ALA A 40 -1.57 9.03 12.84
C ALA A 40 -2.84 9.57 13.50
N GLU A 41 -4.01 9.39 12.88
CA GLU A 41 -5.32 9.68 13.50
C GLU A 41 -5.75 8.58 14.48
N PHE A 42 -5.28 7.34 14.30
CA PHE A 42 -5.74 6.17 15.04
C PHE A 42 -4.73 5.62 16.04
N PHE A 43 -3.44 5.77 15.75
CA PHE A 43 -2.39 5.14 16.55
C PHE A 43 -1.62 6.17 17.37
N PRO A 44 -1.44 5.92 18.68
CA PRO A 44 -0.63 6.79 19.54
C PRO A 44 0.87 6.72 19.22
N GLU A 45 1.30 5.74 18.43
CA GLU A 45 2.68 5.56 18.02
C GLU A 45 2.73 5.10 16.55
N CYS A 46 3.32 5.94 15.70
CA CYS A 46 3.51 5.68 14.28
C CYS A 46 4.98 5.81 13.92
N HIS A 47 5.52 4.81 13.24
CA HIS A 47 6.84 4.82 12.66
C HIS A 47 6.72 4.71 11.14
N SER A 48 7.46 5.55 10.41
CA SER A 48 7.51 5.48 8.96
C SER A 48 8.94 5.53 8.48
N ILE A 49 9.27 4.67 7.52
CA ILE A 49 10.62 4.48 7.01
C ILE A 49 10.68 4.92 5.56
N GLU A 50 11.60 5.84 5.25
CA GLU A 50 11.80 6.39 3.91
C GLU A 50 13.26 6.28 3.50
N MET A 51 13.52 5.69 2.36
CA MET A 51 14.88 5.55 1.83
C MET A 51 15.37 6.82 1.12
N SER A 52 14.48 7.50 0.39
CA SER A 52 14.81 8.73 -0.33
C SER A 52 15.01 9.89 0.63
N GLN A 53 16.21 10.49 0.60
CA GLN A 53 16.51 11.67 1.41
C GLN A 53 15.56 12.84 1.13
N GLU A 54 15.19 13.04 -0.13
CA GLU A 54 14.28 14.12 -0.53
C GLU A 54 12.88 13.94 0.06
N LEU A 55 12.31 12.73 -0.09
CA LEU A 55 10.99 12.39 0.44
C LEU A 55 10.99 12.39 1.97
N TYR A 56 12.04 11.90 2.61
CA TYR A 56 12.21 11.95 4.05
C TYR A 56 12.20 13.40 4.58
N GLU A 57 12.94 14.33 3.96
CA GLU A 57 12.96 15.74 4.37
C GLU A 57 11.60 16.44 4.11
N ALA A 58 10.89 16.05 3.06
CA ALA A 58 9.53 16.50 2.82
C ALA A 58 8.56 16.02 3.92
N ALA A 59 8.64 14.72 4.25
CA ALA A 59 7.83 14.12 5.32
C ALA A 59 8.13 14.77 6.69
N LYS A 60 9.39 15.05 7.02
CA LYS A 60 9.74 15.79 8.26
C LYS A 60 9.05 17.14 8.38
N LYS A 61 8.95 17.87 7.29
CA LYS A 61 8.24 19.15 7.26
C LYS A 61 6.73 18.96 7.43
N GLN A 62 6.17 17.97 6.73
CA GLN A 62 4.74 17.67 6.74
C GLN A 62 4.25 17.22 8.12
N PHE A 63 5.03 16.38 8.80
CA PHE A 63 4.68 15.83 10.11
C PHE A 63 5.32 16.58 11.29
N ALA A 64 5.91 17.74 11.05
CA ALA A 64 6.43 18.62 12.11
C ALA A 64 5.31 18.95 13.11
N GLY A 65 5.53 18.63 14.40
CA GLY A 65 4.51 18.83 15.44
C GLY A 65 3.54 17.66 15.67
N ARG A 66 3.58 16.60 14.86
CA ARG A 66 2.87 15.34 15.14
C ARG A 66 3.69 14.51 16.15
N VAL A 67 3.37 14.65 17.44
CA VAL A 67 4.13 14.01 18.54
C VAL A 67 4.11 12.48 18.53
N ASN A 68 3.14 11.89 17.85
CA ASN A 68 2.99 10.46 17.73
C ASN A 68 3.64 9.87 16.45
N VAL A 69 4.34 10.68 15.66
CA VAL A 69 5.00 10.23 14.43
C VAL A 69 6.51 10.28 14.59
N THR A 70 7.17 9.17 14.29
CA THR A 70 8.63 9.03 14.19
C THR A 70 9.01 8.63 12.79
N LEU A 71 9.82 9.46 12.13
CA LEU A 71 10.33 9.18 10.79
C LEU A 71 11.75 8.62 10.88
N HIS A 72 12.03 7.60 10.08
CA HIS A 72 13.33 6.97 9.95
C HIS A 72 13.82 7.09 8.50
N GLN A 73 15.08 7.53 8.33
CA GLN A 73 15.69 7.60 7.01
C GLN A 73 16.62 6.41 6.82
N GLY A 74 16.43 5.65 5.74
CA GLY A 74 17.29 4.52 5.37
C GLY A 74 16.53 3.34 4.77
N GLU A 75 17.23 2.24 4.61
CA GLU A 75 16.67 0.98 4.12
C GLU A 75 15.69 0.37 5.13
N SER A 76 14.50 0.03 4.67
CA SER A 76 13.43 -0.46 5.50
C SER A 76 13.79 -1.75 6.25
N ALA A 77 14.39 -2.72 5.58
CA ALA A 77 14.78 -3.98 6.20
C ALA A 77 15.82 -3.80 7.32
N ALA A 78 16.80 -2.91 7.12
CA ALA A 78 17.82 -2.62 8.13
C ALA A 78 17.20 -1.98 9.39
N ILE A 79 16.29 -1.02 9.19
CA ILE A 79 15.62 -0.32 10.29
C ILE A 79 14.64 -1.25 11.02
N LEU A 80 13.83 -2.04 10.29
CA LEU A 80 12.97 -3.05 10.89
C LEU A 80 13.77 -4.06 11.73
N GLY A 81 14.89 -4.54 11.21
CA GLY A 81 15.77 -5.48 11.92
C GLY A 81 16.37 -4.89 13.21
N ALA A 82 16.70 -3.60 13.24
CA ALA A 82 17.19 -2.92 14.44
C ALA A 82 16.10 -2.79 15.53
N HIS A 83 14.82 -2.83 15.17
CA HIS A 83 13.67 -2.68 16.07
C HIS A 83 12.89 -3.98 16.32
N HIS A 84 13.33 -5.13 15.76
CA HIS A 84 12.55 -6.38 15.77
C HIS A 84 12.13 -6.87 17.17
N VAL A 85 12.97 -6.71 18.18
CA VAL A 85 12.65 -7.11 19.57
C VAL A 85 11.43 -6.36 20.06
N ARG A 86 11.39 -5.04 19.86
CA ARG A 86 10.27 -4.20 20.25
C ARG A 86 8.96 -4.61 19.57
N PHE A 87 9.03 -4.96 18.30
CA PHE A 87 7.86 -5.38 17.51
C PHE A 87 7.36 -6.78 17.88
N ALA A 88 8.25 -7.67 18.33
CA ALA A 88 7.86 -8.99 18.84
C ALA A 88 7.14 -8.94 20.19
N GLU A 89 7.44 -7.93 21.02
CA GLU A 89 6.88 -7.80 22.38
C GLU A 89 5.52 -7.07 22.41
N ARG A 90 5.20 -6.30 21.38
CA ARG A 90 3.98 -5.47 21.32
C ARG A 90 3.21 -5.70 20.03
N PRO A 91 1.87 -5.67 20.07
CA PRO A 91 1.07 -5.77 18.84
C PRO A 91 1.23 -4.52 17.97
N VAL A 92 1.50 -4.75 16.70
CA VAL A 92 1.78 -3.72 15.68
C VAL A 92 0.95 -3.98 14.44
N VAL A 93 0.47 -2.93 13.78
CA VAL A 93 0.07 -2.99 12.38
C VAL A 93 1.28 -2.60 11.53
N PHE A 94 1.74 -3.51 10.67
CA PHE A 94 2.71 -3.23 9.64
C PHE A 94 1.99 -2.92 8.32
N TRP A 95 2.42 -1.84 7.65
CA TRP A 95 2.04 -1.48 6.29
C TRP A 95 3.30 -1.49 5.43
N LEU A 96 3.45 -2.52 4.59
CA LEU A 96 4.64 -2.73 3.78
C LEU A 96 4.36 -2.30 2.34
N ASP A 97 4.90 -1.14 1.97
CA ASP A 97 4.63 -0.43 0.71
C ASP A 97 5.88 0.27 0.15
N ALA A 98 7.07 -0.29 0.38
CA ALA A 98 8.36 0.29 -0.05
C ALA A 98 8.81 -0.20 -1.44
N HIS A 99 7.90 -0.70 -2.27
CA HIS A 99 8.25 -1.16 -3.60
C HIS A 99 8.41 -0.02 -4.62
N TRP A 100 9.12 -0.31 -5.72
CA TRP A 100 9.29 0.63 -6.81
C TRP A 100 7.98 0.86 -7.59
N CYS A 101 7.69 2.14 -7.88
CA CYS A 101 6.57 2.56 -8.69
C CYS A 101 7.01 3.01 -10.09
N VAL A 102 6.26 2.60 -11.11
CA VAL A 102 6.53 2.96 -12.51
C VAL A 102 6.38 4.47 -12.72
N GLY A 103 7.41 5.10 -13.29
CA GLY A 103 7.39 6.53 -13.63
C GLY A 103 7.75 7.46 -12.49
N GLU A 104 8.06 6.94 -11.29
CA GLU A 104 8.44 7.74 -10.14
C GLU A 104 9.91 7.51 -9.73
N ASN A 105 10.52 8.53 -9.12
CA ASN A 105 11.89 8.44 -8.63
C ASN A 105 11.93 7.79 -7.23
N THR A 106 11.18 6.70 -7.08
CA THR A 106 11.21 5.88 -5.88
C THR A 106 12.45 4.99 -5.88
N ALA A 107 12.92 4.63 -4.69
CA ALA A 107 14.09 3.77 -4.54
C ALA A 107 13.89 2.42 -5.23
N GLY A 108 14.90 1.84 -5.82
CA GLY A 108 14.77 0.59 -6.57
C GLY A 108 15.94 0.31 -7.50
N ARG A 109 17.09 0.95 -7.28
CA ARG A 109 18.28 0.71 -8.12
C ARG A 109 18.77 -0.73 -7.98
N ASP A 110 18.85 -1.22 -6.76
CA ASP A 110 19.37 -2.55 -6.44
C ASP A 110 18.25 -3.60 -6.43
N SER A 111 17.11 -3.30 -5.83
CA SER A 111 15.90 -4.14 -5.83
C SER A 111 14.64 -3.29 -5.99
N GLN A 112 13.67 -3.79 -6.76
CA GLN A 112 12.36 -3.14 -6.92
C GLN A 112 11.37 -3.50 -5.80
N SER A 113 11.62 -4.55 -5.04
CA SER A 113 10.76 -4.96 -3.92
C SER A 113 11.63 -5.41 -2.75
N PRO A 114 11.70 -4.64 -1.65
CA PRO A 114 12.41 -5.03 -0.44
C PRO A 114 11.62 -5.99 0.45
N LEU A 115 10.40 -6.38 0.05
CA LEU A 115 9.44 -7.10 0.88
C LEU A 115 10.00 -8.39 1.49
N ARG A 116 10.80 -9.14 0.75
CA ARG A 116 11.42 -10.38 1.22
C ARG A 116 12.33 -10.13 2.41
N GLU A 117 13.14 -9.09 2.32
CA GLU A 117 14.09 -8.67 3.35
C GLU A 117 13.38 -8.03 4.53
N GLU A 118 12.32 -7.25 4.30
CA GLU A 118 11.47 -6.63 5.33
C GLU A 118 10.79 -7.68 6.20
N LEU A 119 10.14 -8.66 5.58
CA LEU A 119 9.47 -9.74 6.31
C LEU A 119 10.47 -10.56 7.14
N ARG A 120 11.65 -10.87 6.59
CA ARG A 120 12.72 -11.55 7.33
C ARG A 120 13.23 -10.70 8.50
N ALA A 121 13.32 -9.38 8.31
CA ALA A 121 13.77 -8.45 9.33
C ALA A 121 12.77 -8.29 10.48
N ILE A 122 11.46 -8.39 10.21
CA ILE A 122 10.42 -8.44 11.25
C ILE A 122 10.64 -9.67 12.16
N GLY A 123 11.05 -10.80 11.58
CA GLY A 123 11.44 -12.00 12.31
C GLY A 123 10.25 -12.72 12.94
N LYS A 124 9.86 -12.36 14.17
CA LYS A 124 8.73 -12.97 14.89
C LYS A 124 7.66 -11.93 15.21
N LEU A 125 6.42 -12.22 14.85
CA LEU A 125 5.28 -11.36 15.16
C LEU A 125 4.77 -11.61 16.58
N HIS A 126 4.32 -10.54 17.23
CA HIS A 126 3.42 -10.65 18.36
C HIS A 126 2.10 -11.33 17.91
N PRO A 127 1.49 -12.22 18.71
CA PRO A 127 0.29 -12.98 18.30
C PRO A 127 -0.91 -12.12 17.87
N GLN A 128 -0.94 -10.84 18.25
CA GLN A 128 -2.00 -9.89 17.89
C GLN A 128 -1.55 -8.83 16.89
N SER A 129 -0.38 -8.97 16.29
CA SER A 129 0.08 -8.09 15.21
C SER A 129 -0.59 -8.41 13.88
N VAL A 130 -0.59 -7.44 12.98
CA VAL A 130 -1.11 -7.55 11.63
C VAL A 130 -0.04 -7.10 10.64
N VAL A 131 0.12 -7.84 9.54
CA VAL A 131 0.95 -7.43 8.41
C VAL A 131 0.04 -7.20 7.20
N LEU A 132 0.16 -6.03 6.63
CA LEU A 132 -0.53 -5.59 5.42
C LEU A 132 0.54 -5.34 4.35
N VAL A 133 0.40 -5.96 3.19
CA VAL A 133 1.29 -5.75 2.04
C VAL A 133 0.47 -5.13 0.92
N ASP A 134 0.88 -3.96 0.47
CA ASP A 134 0.18 -3.27 -0.61
C ASP A 134 0.46 -3.89 -1.98
N ASP A 135 -0.36 -3.57 -2.96
CA ASP A 135 -0.24 -4.01 -4.35
C ASP A 135 -0.20 -5.54 -4.52
N ALA A 136 -1.11 -6.25 -3.84
CA ALA A 136 -1.21 -7.72 -3.87
C ALA A 136 -1.12 -8.31 -5.29
N ARG A 137 -1.67 -7.62 -6.30
CA ARG A 137 -1.64 -8.03 -7.72
C ARG A 137 -0.23 -8.27 -8.26
N LEU A 138 0.78 -7.58 -7.71
CA LEU A 138 2.18 -7.69 -8.16
C LEU A 138 2.88 -8.96 -7.62
N TYR A 139 2.24 -9.65 -6.66
CA TYR A 139 2.74 -10.88 -6.03
C TYR A 139 1.95 -12.14 -6.41
N LEU A 140 0.74 -11.99 -6.96
CA LEU A 140 -0.12 -13.13 -7.34
C LEU A 140 0.38 -13.87 -8.57
N CYS A 141 1.13 -13.20 -9.43
CA CYS A 141 1.85 -13.75 -10.57
C CYS A 141 3.08 -12.87 -10.82
N PRO A 142 4.07 -13.32 -11.60
CA PRO A 142 5.21 -12.47 -11.94
C PRO A 142 4.73 -11.11 -12.47
N PRO A 143 5.18 -9.99 -11.90
CA PRO A 143 4.69 -8.68 -12.29
C PRO A 143 5.04 -8.39 -13.76
N PRO A 144 4.13 -7.70 -14.50
CA PRO A 144 4.34 -7.42 -15.92
C PRO A 144 5.48 -6.42 -16.13
N VAL A 145 5.99 -6.34 -17.36
CA VAL A 145 6.94 -5.29 -17.75
C VAL A 145 6.35 -3.91 -17.44
N PRO A 146 7.12 -2.95 -16.94
CA PRO A 146 8.59 -2.91 -16.87
C PRO A 146 9.22 -3.44 -15.57
N HIS A 147 8.49 -4.17 -14.74
CA HIS A 147 9.04 -4.72 -13.50
C HIS A 147 10.10 -5.80 -13.77
N ARG A 148 11.14 -5.83 -12.95
CA ARG A 148 12.14 -6.91 -12.91
C ARG A 148 11.61 -8.02 -12.01
N PHE A 149 10.91 -9.00 -12.58
CA PHE A 149 10.19 -10.02 -11.81
C PHE A 149 11.07 -10.81 -10.82
N THR A 150 12.39 -10.90 -11.06
CA THR A 150 13.35 -11.56 -10.16
C THR A 150 13.51 -10.87 -8.81
N ASP A 151 13.18 -9.58 -8.73
CA ASP A 151 13.27 -8.79 -7.51
C ASP A 151 12.06 -9.01 -6.58
N TRP A 152 11.00 -9.60 -7.11
CA TRP A 152 9.75 -9.80 -6.41
C TRP A 152 9.66 -11.22 -5.87
N PRO A 153 9.29 -11.45 -4.60
CA PRO A 153 8.98 -12.78 -4.12
C PRO A 153 7.78 -13.34 -4.89
N ASP A 154 7.83 -14.60 -5.29
CA ASP A 154 6.63 -15.26 -5.78
C ASP A 154 5.62 -15.50 -4.65
N PHE A 155 4.37 -15.80 -5.03
CA PHE A 155 3.29 -15.93 -4.04
C PHE A 155 3.54 -17.08 -3.06
N HIS A 156 4.14 -18.18 -3.50
CA HIS A 156 4.46 -19.31 -2.63
C HIS A 156 5.55 -18.94 -1.61
N GLU A 157 6.62 -18.28 -2.06
CA GLU A 157 7.67 -17.78 -1.20
C GLU A 157 7.10 -16.79 -0.16
N LEU A 158 6.27 -15.84 -0.62
CA LEU A 158 5.65 -14.84 0.25
C LEU A 158 4.78 -15.48 1.34
N VAL A 159 3.92 -16.44 0.97
CA VAL A 159 3.08 -17.17 1.94
C VAL A 159 3.95 -17.95 2.94
N THR A 160 5.01 -18.57 2.47
CA THR A 160 5.94 -19.35 3.32
C THR A 160 6.62 -18.44 4.35
N ILE A 161 7.09 -17.26 3.94
CA ILE A 161 7.71 -16.31 4.86
C ILE A 161 6.68 -15.79 5.86
N LEU A 162 5.49 -15.35 5.41
CA LEU A 162 4.44 -14.88 6.31
C LEU A 162 4.06 -15.92 7.35
N GLN A 163 3.88 -17.18 6.97
CA GLN A 163 3.56 -18.28 7.89
C GLN A 163 4.67 -18.53 8.92
N SER A 164 5.92 -18.26 8.58
CA SER A 164 7.04 -18.37 9.52
C SER A 164 7.04 -17.28 10.59
N LEU A 165 6.42 -16.12 10.32
CA LEU A 165 6.33 -15.00 11.28
C LEU A 165 5.32 -15.28 12.42
N GLY A 166 4.26 -16.04 12.16
CA GLY A 166 3.21 -16.29 13.17
C GLY A 166 2.32 -17.48 12.85
N HIS A 167 2.29 -18.48 13.76
CA HIS A 167 1.56 -19.74 13.53
C HIS A 167 0.04 -19.63 13.70
N HIS A 168 -0.45 -18.60 14.37
CA HIS A 168 -1.89 -18.38 14.66
C HIS A 168 -2.45 -17.20 13.86
N HIS A 169 -1.93 -17.01 12.65
CA HIS A 169 -2.39 -15.97 11.72
C HIS A 169 -3.06 -16.61 10.52
N ARG A 170 -3.93 -15.85 9.90
CA ARG A 170 -4.64 -16.19 8.66
C ARG A 170 -4.22 -15.23 7.55
N LEU A 171 -4.27 -15.72 6.33
CA LEU A 171 -4.00 -14.96 5.13
C LEU A 171 -5.30 -14.65 4.40
N MET A 172 -5.46 -13.43 3.93
CA MET A 172 -6.56 -13.00 3.08
C MET A 172 -6.03 -11.95 2.10
N ILE A 173 -6.65 -11.85 0.92
CA ILE A 173 -6.43 -10.72 0.00
C ILE A 173 -7.74 -9.95 -0.08
N LEU A 174 -7.67 -8.66 0.23
CA LEU A 174 -8.81 -7.75 0.19
C LEU A 174 -8.40 -6.46 -0.51
N ASN A 175 -9.10 -6.11 -1.58
CA ASN A 175 -8.94 -4.83 -2.29
C ASN A 175 -7.49 -4.50 -2.66
N ASP A 176 -6.78 -5.49 -3.22
CA ASP A 176 -5.37 -5.39 -3.62
C ASP A 176 -4.35 -5.30 -2.48
N VAL A 177 -4.76 -5.69 -1.26
CA VAL A 177 -3.87 -5.80 -0.11
C VAL A 177 -3.83 -7.23 0.39
N ILE A 178 -2.63 -7.75 0.64
CA ILE A 178 -2.44 -9.02 1.36
C ILE A 178 -2.52 -8.71 2.85
N LEU A 179 -3.44 -9.39 3.55
CA LEU A 179 -3.63 -9.27 4.99
C LEU A 179 -3.16 -10.55 5.65
N PHE A 180 -2.22 -10.43 6.58
CA PHE A 180 -1.82 -11.50 7.48
C PHE A 180 -2.18 -11.07 8.91
N TYR A 181 -3.20 -11.69 9.50
CA TYR A 181 -3.89 -11.23 10.69
C TYR A 181 -4.18 -12.37 11.67
N PRO A 182 -4.34 -12.07 12.99
CA PRO A 182 -4.61 -13.07 14.01
C PRO A 182 -5.89 -13.89 13.75
N GLU A 183 -5.81 -15.20 13.89
CA GLU A 183 -6.96 -16.12 13.73
C GLU A 183 -8.12 -15.76 14.66
N SER A 184 -7.84 -15.16 15.82
CA SER A 184 -8.85 -14.76 16.81
C SER A 184 -9.93 -13.82 16.26
N ILE A 185 -9.60 -13.04 15.22
CA ILE A 185 -10.54 -12.10 14.55
C ILE A 185 -11.05 -12.61 13.21
N GLN A 186 -10.83 -13.90 12.87
CA GLN A 186 -11.16 -14.43 11.54
C GLN A 186 -12.62 -14.22 11.15
N LYS A 187 -13.56 -14.45 12.06
CA LYS A 187 -15.01 -14.30 11.77
C LYS A 187 -15.37 -12.84 11.48
N ASP A 188 -14.87 -11.92 12.28
CA ASP A 188 -15.10 -10.49 12.10
C ASP A 188 -14.45 -9.97 10.84
N MET A 189 -13.22 -10.45 10.54
CA MET A 189 -12.51 -10.10 9.30
C MET A 189 -13.26 -10.58 8.05
N ALA A 190 -13.84 -11.78 8.09
CA ALA A 190 -14.64 -12.30 6.97
C ALA A 190 -15.92 -11.45 6.73
N LEU A 191 -16.57 -11.00 7.81
CA LEU A 191 -17.74 -10.10 7.70
C LEU A 191 -17.34 -8.73 7.17
N PHE A 192 -16.24 -8.17 7.66
CA PHE A 192 -15.68 -6.91 7.17
C PHE A 192 -15.35 -6.99 5.68
N ALA A 193 -14.60 -8.03 5.28
CA ALA A 193 -14.21 -8.23 3.89
C ALA A 193 -15.42 -8.39 2.95
N ARG A 194 -16.49 -9.06 3.42
CA ARG A 194 -17.74 -9.18 2.65
C ARG A 194 -18.44 -7.83 2.43
N GLN A 195 -18.29 -6.89 3.36
CA GLN A 195 -18.90 -5.55 3.27
C GLN A 195 -18.05 -4.58 2.45
N GLN A 196 -16.73 -4.67 2.57
CA GLN A 196 -15.77 -3.75 1.97
C GLN A 196 -15.11 -4.27 0.70
N GLY A 197 -15.25 -5.57 0.41
CA GLY A 197 -14.65 -6.19 -0.77
C GLY A 197 -15.23 -5.66 -2.07
N VAL A 198 -14.36 -5.31 -3.00
CA VAL A 198 -14.72 -4.85 -4.35
C VAL A 198 -14.64 -6.01 -5.32
N ASP A 199 -15.68 -6.16 -6.14
CA ASP A 199 -15.62 -7.07 -7.27
C ASP A 199 -14.74 -6.46 -8.37
N TRP A 200 -13.59 -7.09 -8.63
CA TRP A 200 -12.61 -6.65 -9.63
C TRP A 200 -13.19 -6.54 -11.04
N LEU A 201 -14.13 -7.42 -11.39
CA LEU A 201 -14.77 -7.38 -12.70
C LEU A 201 -15.65 -6.14 -12.85
N ILE A 202 -16.41 -5.82 -11.80
CA ILE A 202 -17.25 -4.61 -11.77
C ILE A 202 -16.37 -3.37 -11.79
N LEU A 203 -15.28 -3.35 -11.03
CA LEU A 203 -14.33 -2.25 -11.01
C LEU A 203 -13.71 -2.02 -12.40
N ALA A 204 -13.21 -3.08 -13.04
CA ALA A 204 -12.64 -3.03 -14.39
C ALA A 204 -13.67 -2.56 -15.43
N TYR A 205 -14.91 -3.06 -15.34
CA TYR A 205 -16.01 -2.65 -16.23
C TYR A 205 -16.31 -1.15 -16.08
N ASN A 206 -16.44 -0.66 -14.85
CA ASN A 206 -16.73 0.74 -14.58
C ASN A 206 -15.60 1.66 -15.04
N SER A 207 -14.35 1.27 -14.81
CA SER A 207 -13.17 2.00 -15.29
C SER A 207 -13.18 2.13 -16.82
N ARG A 208 -13.46 1.03 -17.52
CA ARG A 208 -13.54 1.04 -18.98
C ARG A 208 -14.70 1.87 -19.51
N GLN A 209 -15.86 1.87 -18.83
CA GLN A 209 -16.97 2.76 -19.21
C GLN A 209 -16.61 4.23 -19.05
N PHE A 210 -15.90 4.58 -17.97
CA PHE A 210 -15.41 5.94 -17.74
C PHE A 210 -14.43 6.38 -18.83
N GLU A 211 -13.46 5.55 -19.21
CA GLU A 211 -12.52 5.82 -20.30
C GLU A 211 -13.23 6.03 -21.63
N LEU A 212 -14.17 5.15 -21.96
CA LEU A 212 -14.96 5.26 -23.20
C LEU A 212 -15.80 6.55 -23.23
N GLN A 213 -16.39 6.93 -22.10
CA GLN A 213 -17.14 8.19 -22.01
C GLN A 213 -16.20 9.39 -22.19
N HIS A 214 -15.05 9.40 -21.56
CA HIS A 214 -14.06 10.47 -21.69
C HIS A 214 -13.56 10.63 -23.13
N LEU A 215 -13.28 9.51 -23.83
CA LEU A 215 -12.92 9.53 -25.25
C LEU A 215 -14.04 10.09 -26.16
N ARG A 216 -15.29 9.73 -25.87
CA ARG A 216 -16.46 10.29 -26.59
C ARG A 216 -16.57 11.80 -26.38
N ASP A 217 -16.41 12.27 -25.17
CA ASP A 217 -16.49 13.69 -24.83
C ASP A 217 -15.37 14.48 -25.49
N GLN A 218 -14.12 13.96 -25.49
CA GLN A 218 -13.01 14.55 -26.22
C GLN A 218 -13.26 14.63 -27.73
N THR A 219 -13.80 13.55 -28.32
CA THR A 219 -14.13 13.50 -29.74
C THR A 219 -15.21 14.51 -30.09
N ALA A 220 -16.28 14.59 -29.28
CA ALA A 220 -17.35 15.57 -29.47
C ALA A 220 -16.84 17.02 -29.34
N ALA A 221 -15.98 17.30 -28.38
CA ALA A 221 -15.35 18.61 -28.22
C ALA A 221 -14.48 18.99 -29.42
N GLN A 222 -13.69 18.05 -29.97
CA GLN A 222 -12.90 18.24 -31.15
C GLN A 222 -13.76 18.50 -32.40
N GLN A 223 -14.87 17.78 -32.54
CA GLN A 223 -15.81 18.00 -33.65
C GLN A 223 -16.47 19.39 -33.56
N LYS A 224 -16.95 19.77 -32.37
CA LYS A 224 -17.49 21.13 -32.16
C LYS A 224 -16.46 22.21 -32.46
N ARG A 225 -15.21 22.05 -32.07
CA ARG A 225 -14.11 22.98 -32.39
C ARG A 225 -13.85 23.06 -33.90
N LYS A 226 -13.83 21.92 -34.62
CA LYS A 226 -13.68 21.88 -36.07
C LYS A 226 -14.83 22.58 -36.77
N SER A 227 -16.08 22.32 -36.38
CA SER A 227 -17.27 22.97 -36.93
C SER A 227 -17.24 24.49 -36.70
N PHE A 228 -16.83 24.93 -35.51
CA PHE A 228 -16.72 26.34 -35.17
C PHE A 228 -15.62 27.05 -36.01
N LEU A 229 -14.47 26.42 -36.19
CA LEU A 229 -13.40 26.96 -37.05
C LEU A 229 -13.80 27.01 -38.55
N GLN A 230 -14.58 26.02 -39.01
CA GLN A 230 -15.14 26.05 -40.37
C GLN A 230 -16.14 27.19 -40.52
N TRP A 231 -17.00 27.41 -39.53
CA TRP A 231 -17.96 28.51 -39.52
C TRP A 231 -17.27 29.89 -39.56
N LEU A 232 -16.14 30.03 -38.84
CA LEU A 232 -15.32 31.25 -38.85
C LEU A 232 -14.48 31.44 -40.12
N GLY A 233 -14.52 30.53 -41.09
CA GLY A 233 -13.70 30.61 -42.32
C GLY A 233 -12.20 30.38 -42.10
N LEU A 234 -11.78 29.95 -40.91
CA LEU A 234 -10.40 29.70 -40.49
C LEU A 234 -9.98 28.26 -40.87
N ARG A 235 -9.96 27.92 -42.17
CA ARG A 235 -9.29 26.70 -42.64
C ARG A 235 -7.79 26.95 -42.70
N LYS A 236 -7.00 26.27 -41.90
CA LYS A 236 -5.59 26.07 -42.25
C LYS A 236 -5.52 25.24 -43.54
N LYS A 237 -4.87 25.81 -44.57
CA LYS A 237 -4.43 25.08 -45.76
C LYS A 237 -3.46 23.97 -45.34
#